data_e61c4806ae152d8d2f38b03f15829090
#
_entry.id   e61c4806ae152d8d2f38b03f15829090
#
_cell.length_a   1.000
_cell.length_b   1.000
_cell.length_c   1.000
_cell.angle_alpha   90.00
_cell.angle_beta   90.00
_cell.angle_gamma   90.00
#
_symmetry.space_group_name_H-M   'P 1'
#
loop_
_entity.id
_entity.type
_entity.pdbx_description
1 polymer ?
#
loop_
_entity_poly.entity_id
_entity_poly.type
_entity_poly.pdbx_seq_one_letter_code
_entity_poly.pdbx_strand_id
1 'polypeptide(L)'
;MIPSKVAVANKPEYTIWLENYKNIATFIHADVYKYNKTIRQEFGKDLDLLADLHNLPLYVLTHKNNKKLKKFMSIYGLVLDHTPLCDDGIEREVYRLDRRQ
;
A
#
# COMPACT_ATOMS: atom_id res chain seq x y z
N MET A 1 17.68 2.52 12.81
CA MET A 1 16.56 1.71 13.31
C MET A 1 15.86 1.01 12.14
N ILE A 2 15.61 -0.26 12.29
CA ILE A 2 14.89 -1.02 11.27
C ILE A 2 13.40 -0.69 11.40
N PRO A 3 12.72 -0.32 10.30
CA PRO A 3 11.29 -0.04 10.36
C PRO A 3 10.51 -1.25 10.86
N SER A 4 9.49 -0.99 11.66
CA SER A 4 8.62 -2.04 12.16
C SER A 4 7.61 -2.42 11.07
N LYS A 5 7.53 -3.70 10.75
CA LYS A 5 6.62 -4.25 9.74
C LYS A 5 5.71 -5.26 10.40
N VAL A 6 4.42 -5.00 10.39
CA VAL A 6 3.43 -5.82 11.09
C VAL A 6 2.36 -6.30 10.12
N ALA A 7 2.07 -7.60 10.15
CA ALA A 7 0.96 -8.14 9.37
C ALA A 7 -0.36 -7.75 10.04
N VAL A 8 -1.21 -7.06 9.30
CA VAL A 8 -2.51 -6.57 9.80
C VAL A 8 -3.69 -7.29 9.17
N ALA A 9 -3.47 -7.99 8.05
CA ALA A 9 -4.43 -8.91 7.47
C ALA A 9 -3.65 -10.10 6.95
N ASN A 10 -3.97 -11.29 7.41
CA ASN A 10 -3.25 -12.50 7.02
C ASN A 10 -4.26 -13.58 6.67
N LYS A 11 -4.53 -13.72 5.38
CA LYS A 11 -5.50 -14.66 4.85
C LYS A 11 -4.81 -15.61 3.86
N PRO A 12 -5.40 -16.78 3.57
CA PRO A 12 -4.81 -17.70 2.59
C PRO A 12 -4.58 -17.07 1.22
N GLU A 13 -5.42 -16.10 0.83
CA GLU A 13 -5.37 -15.47 -0.49
C GLU A 13 -4.44 -14.28 -0.53
N TYR A 14 -4.20 -13.60 0.58
CA TYR A 14 -3.32 -12.43 0.61
C TYR A 14 -2.89 -12.08 2.03
N THR A 15 -1.80 -11.33 2.11
CA THR A 15 -1.33 -10.75 3.37
C THR A 15 -1.09 -9.26 3.16
N ILE A 16 -1.53 -8.44 4.11
CA ILE A 16 -1.26 -7.00 4.11
C ILE A 16 -0.43 -6.68 5.35
N TRP A 17 0.67 -5.95 5.15
CA TRP A 17 1.50 -5.44 6.23
C TRP A 17 1.48 -3.92 6.24
N LEU A 18 1.63 -3.36 7.44
CA LEU A 18 1.95 -1.95 7.60
C LEU A 18 3.39 -1.82 8.10
N GLU A 19 4.12 -0.89 7.54
CA GLU A 19 5.49 -0.60 7.93
C GLU A 19 5.60 0.87 8.32
N ASN A 20 5.97 1.12 9.59
CA ASN A 20 6.21 2.47 10.06
C ASN A 20 7.65 2.85 9.73
N TYR A 21 7.82 3.86 8.89
CA TYR A 21 9.14 4.31 8.48
C TYR A 21 9.54 5.53 9.29
N LYS A 22 10.41 5.34 10.28
CA LYS A 22 11.03 6.41 11.10
C LYS A 22 10.03 7.41 11.69
N ASN A 23 8.81 6.98 11.97
CA ASN A 23 7.71 7.86 12.44
C ASN A 23 7.38 9.01 11.48
N ILE A 24 7.80 8.89 10.22
CA ILE A 24 7.51 9.88 9.17
C ILE A 24 6.26 9.49 8.40
N ALA A 25 6.16 8.22 8.03
CA ALA A 25 5.07 7.71 7.19
C ALA A 25 4.83 6.24 7.47
N THR A 26 3.63 5.77 7.17
CA THR A 26 3.27 4.35 7.23
C THR A 26 3.03 3.84 5.83
N PHE A 27 3.74 2.78 5.46
CA PHE A 27 3.65 2.18 4.13
C PHE A 27 2.86 0.88 4.19
N ILE A 28 2.11 0.62 3.13
CA ILE A 28 1.38 -0.64 2.94
C ILE A 28 2.23 -1.55 2.07
N HIS A 29 2.38 -2.80 2.49
CA HIS A 29 2.94 -3.86 1.69
C HIS A 29 1.89 -4.96 1.57
N ALA A 30 1.76 -5.56 0.40
CA ALA A 30 0.81 -6.64 0.20
C ALA A 30 1.39 -7.72 -0.68
N ASP A 31 1.14 -8.97 -0.30
CA ASP A 31 1.37 -10.14 -1.15
C ASP A 31 0.02 -10.75 -1.47
N VAL A 32 -0.28 -10.90 -2.73
CA VAL A 32 -1.55 -11.49 -3.19
C VAL A 32 -1.23 -12.82 -3.87
N TYR A 33 -1.72 -13.91 -3.27
CA TYR A 33 -1.44 -15.26 -3.73
C TYR A 33 -2.53 -15.79 -4.66
N LYS A 34 -3.74 -15.31 -4.49
CA LYS A 34 -4.89 -15.66 -5.32
C LYS A 34 -5.75 -14.42 -5.53
N TYR A 35 -6.09 -14.14 -6.78
CA TYR A 35 -6.85 -12.95 -7.11
C TYR A 35 -8.02 -13.27 -8.03
N ASN A 36 -9.22 -12.90 -7.59
CA ASN A 36 -10.44 -13.00 -8.36
C ASN A 36 -11.39 -11.88 -7.90
N LYS A 37 -12.60 -11.84 -8.43
CA LYS A 37 -13.56 -10.79 -8.12
C LYS A 37 -13.88 -10.71 -6.62
N THR A 38 -14.05 -11.85 -5.97
CA THR A 38 -14.35 -11.91 -4.54
C THR A 38 -13.17 -11.38 -3.71
N ILE A 39 -11.96 -11.83 -4.02
CA ILE A 39 -10.75 -11.39 -3.32
C ILE A 39 -10.50 -9.90 -3.55
N ARG A 40 -10.74 -9.42 -4.75
CA ARG A 40 -10.65 -7.99 -5.05
C ARG A 40 -11.54 -7.17 -4.13
N GLN A 41 -12.77 -7.60 -3.90
CA GLN A 41 -13.71 -6.92 -3.02
C GLN A 41 -13.26 -6.99 -1.56
N GLU A 42 -12.84 -8.16 -1.10
CA GLU A 42 -12.35 -8.33 0.27
C GLU A 42 -11.11 -7.49 0.56
N PHE A 43 -10.17 -7.48 -0.38
CA PHE A 43 -8.96 -6.68 -0.25
C PHE A 43 -9.30 -5.19 -0.13
N GLY A 44 -10.24 -4.72 -0.95
CA GLY A 44 -10.71 -3.33 -0.89
C GLY A 44 -11.33 -2.98 0.45
N LYS A 45 -12.15 -3.88 1.01
CA LYS A 45 -12.74 -3.67 2.33
C LYS A 45 -11.69 -3.61 3.43
N ASP A 46 -10.67 -4.46 3.35
CA ASP A 46 -9.59 -4.46 4.33
C ASP A 46 -8.77 -3.18 4.25
N LEU A 47 -8.50 -2.69 3.04
CA LEU A 47 -7.82 -1.40 2.87
C LEU A 47 -8.63 -0.24 3.44
N ASP A 48 -9.94 -0.24 3.19
CA ASP A 48 -10.83 0.79 3.73
C ASP A 48 -10.82 0.79 5.25
N LEU A 49 -10.91 -0.39 5.85
CA LEU A 49 -10.87 -0.53 7.29
C LEU A 49 -9.54 -0.05 7.87
N LEU A 50 -8.43 -0.40 7.25
CA LEU A 50 -7.11 0.03 7.70
C LEU A 50 -6.97 1.55 7.63
N ALA A 51 -7.45 2.17 6.55
CA ALA A 51 -7.41 3.61 6.40
C ALA A 51 -8.23 4.31 7.50
N ASP A 52 -9.41 3.78 7.79
CA ASP A 52 -10.27 4.32 8.83
C ASP A 52 -9.65 4.19 10.23
N LEU A 53 -9.09 3.02 10.53
CA LEU A 53 -8.49 2.76 11.84
C LEU A 53 -7.22 3.57 12.06
N HIS A 54 -6.41 3.72 11.01
CA HIS A 54 -5.15 4.44 11.11
C HIS A 54 -5.32 5.96 11.20
N ASN A 55 -6.37 6.47 10.58
CA ASN A 55 -6.73 7.89 10.59
C ASN A 55 -5.63 8.82 10.05
N LEU A 56 -4.72 8.30 9.27
CA LEU A 56 -3.64 9.03 8.60
C LEU A 56 -3.46 8.45 7.21
N PRO A 57 -2.89 9.22 6.28
CA PRO A 57 -2.62 8.66 4.96
C PRO A 57 -1.70 7.45 5.03
N LEU A 58 -2.00 6.45 4.22
CA LEU A 58 -1.15 5.27 4.04
C LEU A 58 -0.50 5.36 2.67
N TYR A 59 0.74 4.91 2.55
CA TYR A 59 1.52 5.07 1.33
C TYR A 59 1.97 3.74 0.77
N VAL A 60 2.15 3.70 -0.56
CA VAL A 60 2.75 2.56 -1.27
C VAL A 60 3.92 3.07 -2.09
N LEU A 61 5.07 2.44 -1.94
CA LEU A 61 6.27 2.75 -2.70
C LEU A 61 6.43 1.73 -3.82
N THR A 62 6.65 2.19 -5.05
CA THR A 62 6.84 1.30 -6.19
C THR A 62 7.79 1.89 -7.22
N HIS A 63 8.35 1.01 -8.08
CA HIS A 63 9.07 1.44 -9.28
C HIS A 63 8.11 2.07 -10.28
N LYS A 64 8.54 3.15 -10.92
CA LYS A 64 7.71 3.84 -11.92
C LYS A 64 7.36 2.96 -13.12
N ASN A 65 8.13 1.91 -13.37
CA ASN A 65 7.91 0.99 -14.50
C ASN A 65 7.02 -0.20 -14.14
N ASN A 66 6.55 -0.31 -12.91
CA ASN A 66 5.70 -1.41 -12.47
C ASN A 66 4.23 -1.15 -12.84
N LYS A 67 3.91 -1.38 -14.12
CA LYS A 67 2.58 -1.11 -14.66
C LYS A 67 1.49 -1.95 -13.99
N LYS A 68 1.82 -3.19 -13.64
CA LYS A 68 0.87 -4.10 -13.01
C LYS A 68 0.44 -3.61 -11.63
N LEU A 69 1.40 -3.16 -10.83
CA LEU A 69 1.11 -2.62 -9.51
C LEU A 69 0.37 -1.29 -9.62
N LYS A 70 0.71 -0.44 -10.59
CA LYS A 70 0.01 0.83 -10.81
C LYS A 70 -1.46 0.60 -11.13
N LYS A 71 -1.76 -0.38 -12.00
CA LYS A 71 -3.13 -0.73 -12.33
C LYS A 71 -3.88 -1.24 -11.10
N PHE A 72 -3.22 -2.08 -10.30
CA PHE A 72 -3.77 -2.59 -9.06
C PHE A 72 -4.12 -1.46 -8.10
N MET A 73 -3.20 -0.51 -7.91
CA MET A 73 -3.42 0.63 -7.02
C MET A 73 -4.56 1.53 -7.50
N SER A 74 -4.69 1.73 -8.81
CA SER A 74 -5.77 2.58 -9.35
C SER A 74 -7.15 1.99 -9.07
N ILE A 75 -7.26 0.67 -9.02
CA ILE A 75 -8.53 -0.01 -8.69
C ILE A 75 -8.99 0.37 -7.29
N TYR A 76 -8.06 0.58 -6.36
CA TYR A 76 -8.37 0.86 -4.96
C TYR A 76 -8.31 2.35 -4.62
N GLY A 77 -8.18 3.20 -5.63
CA GLY A 77 -8.24 4.64 -5.42
C GLY A 77 -6.98 5.28 -4.85
N LEU A 78 -5.84 4.62 -4.95
CA LEU A 78 -4.58 5.23 -4.58
C LEU A 78 -4.16 6.23 -5.65
N VAL A 79 -3.64 7.37 -5.21
CA VAL A 79 -3.23 8.45 -6.11
C VAL A 79 -1.75 8.74 -5.97
N LEU A 80 -1.12 9.16 -7.06
CA LEU A 80 0.30 9.51 -7.06
C LEU A 80 0.50 10.71 -6.14
N ASP A 81 1.41 10.57 -5.17
CA ASP A 81 1.76 11.63 -4.24
C ASP A 81 3.02 12.37 -4.68
N HIS A 82 4.10 11.65 -4.89
CA HIS A 82 5.36 12.22 -5.36
C HIS A 82 6.29 11.14 -5.89
N THR A 83 7.41 11.57 -6.50
CA THR A 83 8.38 10.68 -7.12
C THR A 83 9.77 10.93 -6.53
N PRO A 84 10.10 10.28 -5.39
CA PRO A 84 11.38 10.51 -4.75
C PRO A 84 12.54 9.85 -5.52
N LEU A 85 13.70 10.49 -5.46
CA LEU A 85 14.95 9.85 -5.84
C LEU A 85 15.50 9.15 -4.60
N CYS A 86 15.60 7.83 -4.67
CA CYS A 86 16.05 7.03 -3.53
C CYS A 86 17.58 6.98 -3.44
N ASP A 87 18.09 6.50 -2.29
CA ASP A 87 19.54 6.46 -2.01
C ASP A 87 20.31 5.60 -3.01
N ASP A 88 19.65 4.63 -3.63
CA ASP A 88 20.25 3.77 -4.66
C ASP A 88 20.30 4.43 -6.04
N GLY A 89 19.90 5.69 -6.16
CA GLY A 89 19.86 6.41 -7.42
C GLY A 89 18.67 6.08 -8.30
N ILE A 90 17.73 5.29 -7.81
CA ILE A 90 16.53 4.89 -8.57
C ILE A 90 15.37 5.80 -8.19
N GLU A 91 14.73 6.37 -9.21
CA GLU A 91 13.51 7.15 -9.00
C GLU A 91 12.33 6.20 -8.84
N ARG A 92 11.56 6.41 -7.77
CA ARG A 92 10.38 5.60 -7.50
C ARG A 92 9.14 6.49 -7.43
N GLU A 93 7.98 5.86 -7.33
CA GLU A 93 6.72 6.57 -7.17
C GLU A 93 6.11 6.21 -5.82
N VAL A 94 5.60 7.22 -5.12
CA VAL A 94 4.86 7.04 -3.88
C VAL A 94 3.40 7.35 -4.13
N TYR A 95 2.55 6.39 -3.85
CA TYR A 95 1.09 6.54 -3.96
C TYR A 95 0.49 6.66 -2.57
N ARG A 96 -0.61 7.39 -2.49
CA ARG A 96 -1.29 7.66 -1.23
C ARG A 96 -2.70 7.12 -1.26
N LEU A 97 -3.07 6.40 -0.20
CA LEU A 97 -4.46 6.05 0.08
C LEU A 97 -4.97 7.05 1.09
N ASP A 98 -5.81 7.96 0.64
CA ASP A 98 -6.32 9.07 1.45
C ASP A 98 -7.82 8.94 1.55
N ARG A 99 -8.31 8.62 2.74
CA ARG A 99 -9.73 8.48 3.00
C ARG A 99 -10.35 9.80 3.37
N ARG A 100 -11.29 10.24 2.55
CA ARG A 100 -12.07 11.44 2.82
C ARG A 100 -13.48 11.04 3.17
N GLN A 101 -13.95 11.61 4.20
CA GLN A 101 -15.33 11.46 4.59
C GLN A 101 -16.20 12.51 3.90
#